data_bf7ef2ac22ce354ddb9ad16960f3c44a
#
_entry.id   bf7ef2ac22ce354ddb9ad16960f3c44a
#
_cell.length_a   1.000
_cell.length_b   1.000
_cell.length_c   1.000
_cell.angle_alpha   90.00
_cell.angle_beta   90.00
_cell.angle_gamma   90.00
#
_symmetry.space_group_name_H-M   'P 1'
#
loop_
_entity.id
_entity.type
_entity.pdbx_description
1 polymer ?
#
loop_
_entity_poly.entity_id
_entity_poly.type
_entity_poly.pdbx_seq_one_letter_code
_entity_poly.pdbx_strand_id
1 'polypeptide(L)' 'NKALELNKDKPFWYTRQKSLIQAKLGDKKGAIETAKQSLEAATLAKNDDYAKMNRDSIAEWSKK' A
#
# COMPACT_ATOMS: atom_id res chain seq x y z
N ASN A 1 0.82 -5.69 22.67
CA ASN A 1 1.36 -6.91 22.86
C ASN A 1 1.35 -7.74 21.58
N LYS A 2 1.28 -9.01 21.65
CA LYS A 2 1.44 -9.85 20.48
C LYS A 2 0.42 -9.57 19.41
N ALA A 3 -0.82 -9.44 19.80
CA ALA A 3 -1.86 -9.19 18.82
C ALA A 3 -1.61 -7.89 18.09
N LEU A 4 -1.17 -6.89 18.81
CA LEU A 4 -0.87 -5.61 18.18
C LEU A 4 0.32 -5.73 17.25
N GLU A 5 1.28 -6.52 17.64
CA GLU A 5 2.44 -6.72 16.79
C GLU A 5 2.06 -7.38 15.51
N LEU A 6 1.17 -8.34 15.57
CA LEU A 6 0.74 -9.00 14.35
C LEU A 6 0.08 -8.03 13.41
N ASN A 7 -0.72 -7.13 13.95
CA ASN A 7 -1.37 -6.14 13.11
C ASN A 7 -0.36 -5.19 12.48
N LYS A 8 0.65 -4.83 13.24
CA LYS A 8 1.69 -3.97 12.70
C LYS A 8 2.54 -4.67 11.69
N ASP A 9 2.62 -5.97 11.81
CA ASP A 9 3.54 -6.74 10.99
C ASP A 9 2.95 -7.10 9.65
N LYS A 10 1.79 -6.58 9.33
CA LYS A 10 1.29 -6.82 7.98
C LYS A 10 2.32 -6.31 6.99
N PRO A 11 2.84 -7.20 6.17
CA PRO A 11 3.90 -6.79 5.26
C PRO A 11 3.37 -5.80 4.24
N PHE A 12 4.24 -4.86 3.85
CA PHE A 12 3.84 -3.86 2.88
C PHE A 12 3.56 -4.47 1.52
N TRP A 13 4.16 -5.62 1.22
CA TRP A 13 3.84 -6.28 -0.05
C TRP A 13 2.40 -6.80 -0.04
N TYR A 14 1.90 -7.18 1.11
CA TYR A 14 0.51 -7.63 1.21
C TYR A 14 -0.45 -6.48 0.97
N THR A 15 -0.22 -5.35 1.60
CA THR A 15 -1.07 -4.19 1.39
C THR A 15 -0.97 -3.69 -0.05
N ARG A 16 0.22 -3.75 -0.63
CA ARG A 16 0.35 -3.36 -2.03
C ARG A 16 -0.48 -4.27 -2.92
N GLN A 17 -0.42 -5.57 -2.67
CA GLN A 17 -1.19 -6.52 -3.46
C GLN A 17 -2.67 -6.24 -3.32
N LYS A 18 -3.11 -5.94 -2.11
CA LYS A 18 -4.51 -5.62 -1.87
C LYS A 18 -4.91 -4.37 -2.66
N SER A 19 -4.04 -3.36 -2.68
CA SER A 19 -4.36 -2.14 -3.40
C SER A 19 -4.49 -2.40 -4.90
N LEU A 20 -3.64 -3.27 -5.44
CA LEU A 20 -3.73 -3.60 -6.85
C LEU A 20 -5.04 -4.30 -7.18
N ILE A 21 -5.47 -5.18 -6.31
CA ILE A 21 -6.73 -5.89 -6.50
C ILE A 21 -7.89 -4.90 -6.44
N GLN A 22 -7.87 -4.00 -5.49
CA GLN A 22 -8.92 -2.99 -5.38
C GLN A 22 -8.99 -2.14 -6.63
N ALA A 23 -7.85 -1.72 -7.15
CA ALA A 23 -7.83 -0.93 -8.36
C ALA A 23 -8.41 -1.70 -9.53
N LYS A 24 -8.12 -2.99 -9.59
CA LYS A 24 -8.62 -3.83 -10.67
C LYS A 24 -10.12 -3.96 -10.62
N LEU A 25 -10.67 -3.95 -9.41
CA LEU A 25 -12.12 -4.05 -9.23
C LEU A 25 -12.82 -2.72 -9.44
N GLY A 26 -12.07 -1.68 -9.71
CA GLY A 26 -12.67 -0.36 -9.92
C GLY A 26 -12.72 0.48 -8.66
N ASP A 27 -12.19 -0.01 -7.57
CA ASP A 27 -12.19 0.71 -6.29
C ASP A 27 -10.91 1.53 -6.18
N LYS A 28 -10.77 2.53 -7.02
CA LYS A 28 -9.54 3.32 -7.04
C LYS A 28 -9.34 4.06 -5.73
N LYS A 29 -10.42 4.56 -5.16
CA LYS A 29 -10.31 5.28 -3.91
C LYS A 29 -9.74 4.40 -2.81
N GLY A 30 -10.31 3.19 -2.67
CA GLY A 30 -9.80 2.26 -1.69
C GLY A 30 -8.38 1.83 -2.01
N ALA A 31 -8.08 1.66 -3.30
CA ALA A 31 -6.75 1.27 -3.71
C ALA A 31 -5.73 2.34 -3.33
N ILE A 32 -6.08 3.60 -3.51
CA ILE A 32 -5.18 4.69 -3.14
C ILE A 32 -4.92 4.69 -1.64
N GLU A 33 -5.96 4.50 -0.85
CA GLU A 33 -5.80 4.48 0.60
C GLU A 33 -4.93 3.31 1.03
N THR A 34 -5.19 2.14 0.47
CA THR A 34 -4.39 0.97 0.81
C THR A 34 -2.94 1.15 0.37
N ALA A 35 -2.75 1.76 -0.80
CA ALA A 35 -1.40 2.01 -1.29
C ALA A 35 -0.66 3.00 -0.40
N LYS A 36 -1.37 3.97 0.15
CA LYS A 36 -0.74 4.90 1.07
C LYS A 36 -0.25 4.18 2.32
N GLN A 37 -1.02 3.25 2.81
CA GLN A 37 -0.59 2.45 3.95
C GLN A 37 0.64 1.63 3.61
N SER A 38 0.65 1.04 2.41
CA SER A 38 1.80 0.29 1.98
C SER A 38 3.03 1.18 1.82
N LEU A 39 2.81 2.39 1.31
CA LEU A 39 3.90 3.35 1.15
C LEU A 39 4.51 3.69 2.51
N GLU A 40 3.65 3.94 3.48
CA GLU A 40 4.13 4.28 4.81
C GLU A 40 4.92 3.12 5.41
N ALA A 41 4.40 1.91 5.28
CA ALA A 41 5.09 0.75 5.82
C ALA A 41 6.42 0.52 5.13
N ALA A 42 6.46 0.71 3.82
CA ALA A 42 7.71 0.55 3.08
C ALA A 42 8.72 1.61 3.49
N THR A 43 8.26 2.83 3.72
CA THR A 43 9.15 3.89 4.16
C THR A 43 9.74 3.57 5.52
N LEU A 44 8.92 3.07 6.42
CA LEU A 44 9.39 2.70 7.74
C LEU A 44 10.37 1.54 7.67
N ALA A 45 10.18 0.64 6.72
CA ALA A 45 11.09 -0.48 6.53
C ALA A 45 12.30 -0.08 5.70
N LYS A 46 12.36 1.17 5.26
CA LYS A 46 13.46 1.68 4.44
C LYS A 46 13.56 0.93 3.12
N ASN A 47 12.43 0.56 2.58
CA ASN A 47 12.38 -0.14 1.30
C ASN A 47 11.96 0.85 0.23
N ASP A 48 12.95 1.53 -0.34
CA ASP A 48 12.69 2.61 -1.30
C ASP A 48 12.03 2.09 -2.56
N ASP A 49 12.33 0.88 -2.96
CA ASP A 49 11.75 0.33 -4.18
C ASP A 49 10.23 0.22 -4.05
N TYR A 50 9.75 -0.33 -2.95
CA TYR A 50 8.33 -0.45 -2.73
C TYR A 50 7.69 0.91 -2.52
N ALA A 51 8.40 1.79 -1.81
CA ALA A 51 7.87 3.13 -1.60
C ALA A 51 7.65 3.83 -2.93
N LYS A 52 8.62 3.71 -3.83
CA LYS A 52 8.49 4.34 -5.13
C LYS A 52 7.36 3.72 -5.93
N MET A 53 7.25 2.39 -5.92
CA MET A 53 6.18 1.72 -6.65
C MET A 53 4.82 2.16 -6.15
N ASN A 54 4.67 2.28 -4.84
CA ASN A 54 3.39 2.69 -4.28
C ASN A 54 3.06 4.13 -4.63
N ARG A 55 4.06 5.02 -4.62
CA ARG A 55 3.82 6.40 -5.01
C ARG A 55 3.41 6.49 -6.47
N ASP A 56 4.05 5.70 -7.31
CA ASP A 56 3.69 5.68 -8.73
C ASP A 56 2.26 5.19 -8.91
N SER A 57 1.88 4.15 -8.18
CA SER A 57 0.52 3.62 -8.28
C SER A 57 -0.49 4.65 -7.81
N ILE A 58 -0.20 5.33 -6.70
CA ILE A 58 -1.10 6.36 -6.19
C ILE A 58 -1.28 7.46 -7.21
N ALA A 59 -0.20 7.89 -7.81
CA ALA A 59 -0.27 8.93 -8.83
C ALA A 59 -1.10 8.46 -10.02
N GLU A 60 -0.91 7.22 -10.42
CA GLU A 60 -1.63 6.67 -11.55
C GLU A 60 -3.13 6.64 -11.26
N TRP A 61 -3.51 6.14 -10.10
CA TRP A 61 -4.92 6.01 -9.75
C TRP A 61 -5.57 7.35 -9.43
N SER A 62 -4.77 8.36 -9.12
CA SER A 62 -5.30 9.70 -8.85
C SER A 62 -5.58 10.47 -10.12
N LYS A 63 -5.08 10.01 -11.23
CA LYS A 63 -5.34 10.67 -12.50
C LYS A 63 -6.80 10.49 -12.92
N LYS A 64 -7.28 11.46 -13.60
CA LYS A 64 -8.65 11.39 -14.11
C LYS A 64 -8.70 10.79 -15.50
#